data_6a80713a0601dbc152901663c6a9a460
#
_entry.id   6a80713a0601dbc152901663c6a9a460
#
_cell.length_a   1.000
_cell.length_b   1.000
_cell.length_c   1.000
_cell.angle_alpha   90.00
_cell.angle_beta   90.00
_cell.angle_gamma   90.00
#
_symmetry.space_group_name_H-M   'P 1'
#
loop_
_entity.id
_entity.type
_entity.pdbx_description
1 polymer ?
#
loop_
_entity_poly.entity_id
_entity_poly.type
_entity_poly.pdbx_seq_one_letter_code
_entity_poly.pdbx_strand_id
1 'polypeptide(L)'
;MSQVKVPEGRWSWVEIDRGALRRNLRAYKSLLAPRQKLCCVVKADAYGHGAIECARVLHSAGADMFAVATVREGVELREAGIQAPILILSEPPITAIPQLIEKNIMPTVYTIEFALAYGECAVRAGTVGKYHLAIETGMNRIGVHYADVLEFCRNINFHRGIQCDGVFTHFATAEDVAGWDYKLQCKRFEEAVRALEDAGFDCGTVHCDNTPATMLDPSTHSDMVRVGIGLYGLYPCDSSRSVIKLDPVMSVRARVTRTAHPAMGEGVSYGYTYRVPRTAVQICTLPIGYADGLSRTLSNRMEVLYRGERVRQVGNICMDQCMVAIQQTPIHQIPEAEYGDVMTIIGRDGDAEISADEMARLRGTINYEVVCDFGMRLDKVYL
;
A
#
# COMPACT_ATOMS: atom_id res chain seq x y z
N MET A 1 27.11 -9.98 8.17
CA MET A 1 25.73 -9.45 8.31
C MET A 1 25.80 -8.30 9.31
N SER A 2 25.52 -7.04 8.89
CA SER A 2 25.40 -5.91 9.82
C SER A 2 24.28 -6.23 10.80
N GLN A 3 24.55 -6.17 12.10
CA GLN A 3 23.50 -6.35 13.10
C GLN A 3 22.44 -5.27 12.88
N VAL A 4 21.22 -5.69 12.50
CA VAL A 4 20.07 -4.80 12.44
C VAL A 4 19.88 -4.21 13.84
N LYS A 5 19.95 -2.89 13.97
CA LYS A 5 19.72 -2.21 15.25
C LYS A 5 18.24 -2.32 15.58
N VAL A 6 17.91 -3.32 16.39
CA VAL A 6 16.54 -3.57 16.85
C VAL A 6 16.10 -2.43 17.76
N PRO A 7 14.88 -1.91 17.63
CA PRO A 7 14.34 -0.88 18.50
C PRO A 7 14.40 -1.29 19.98
N GLU A 8 14.79 -0.36 20.85
CA GLU A 8 14.97 -0.65 22.29
C GLU A 8 13.63 -0.78 23.04
N GLY A 9 12.55 -0.20 22.48
CA GLY A 9 11.25 -0.10 23.16
C GLY A 9 10.37 -1.34 23.08
N ARG A 10 10.48 -2.14 22.05
CA ARG A 10 9.65 -3.34 21.84
C ARG A 10 10.38 -4.39 21.00
N TRP A 11 10.19 -5.65 21.34
CA TRP A 11 10.82 -6.79 20.67
C TRP A 11 9.99 -7.36 19.51
N SER A 12 9.20 -6.52 18.88
CA SER A 12 8.52 -6.77 17.59
C SER A 12 8.67 -5.54 16.71
N TRP A 13 8.99 -5.73 15.42
CA TRP A 13 9.27 -4.63 14.49
C TRP A 13 8.96 -5.03 13.06
N VAL A 14 8.89 -4.00 12.21
CA VAL A 14 8.80 -4.14 10.75
C VAL A 14 10.13 -3.77 10.13
N GLU A 15 10.69 -4.62 9.28
CA GLU A 15 11.86 -4.33 8.45
C GLU A 15 11.38 -3.88 7.06
N ILE A 16 11.98 -2.80 6.56
CA ILE A 16 11.69 -2.22 5.24
C ILE A 16 12.96 -2.23 4.40
N ASP A 17 13.01 -3.07 3.37
CA ASP A 17 14.12 -3.15 2.41
C ASP A 17 14.03 -2.03 1.37
N ARG A 18 14.82 -0.95 1.59
CA ARG A 18 14.93 0.18 0.66
C ARG A 18 15.52 -0.21 -0.68
N GLY A 19 16.35 -1.25 -0.72
CA GLY A 19 16.91 -1.81 -1.95
C GLY A 19 15.83 -2.48 -2.80
N ALA A 20 14.97 -3.30 -2.19
CA ALA A 20 13.81 -3.91 -2.84
C ALA A 20 12.88 -2.84 -3.42
N LEU A 21 12.56 -1.80 -2.64
CA LEU A 21 11.73 -0.68 -3.10
C LEU A 21 12.29 -0.01 -4.36
N ARG A 22 13.62 0.25 -4.40
CA ARG A 22 14.29 0.79 -5.60
C ARG A 22 14.24 -0.18 -6.78
N ARG A 23 14.44 -1.49 -6.56
CA ARG A 23 14.37 -2.50 -7.62
C ARG A 23 12.96 -2.57 -8.21
N ASN A 24 11.95 -2.56 -7.38
CA ASN A 24 10.54 -2.58 -7.81
C ASN A 24 10.19 -1.34 -8.65
N LEU A 25 10.59 -0.15 -8.21
CA LEU A 25 10.40 1.07 -9.00
C LEU A 25 11.04 0.95 -10.39
N ARG A 26 12.29 0.46 -10.46
CA ARG A 26 13.01 0.27 -11.74
C ARG A 26 12.30 -0.77 -12.61
N ALA A 27 11.79 -1.84 -12.03
CA ALA A 27 11.02 -2.84 -12.76
C ALA A 27 9.76 -2.23 -13.39
N TYR A 28 9.01 -1.39 -12.65
CA TYR A 28 7.89 -0.65 -13.23
C TYR A 28 8.32 0.33 -14.32
N LYS A 29 9.40 1.08 -14.10
CA LYS A 29 9.93 1.99 -15.12
C LYS A 29 10.32 1.29 -16.41
N SER A 30 10.72 0.02 -16.38
CA SER A 30 11.03 -0.75 -17.59
C SER A 30 9.79 -1.15 -18.42
N LEU A 31 8.59 -1.04 -17.85
CA LEU A 31 7.33 -1.25 -18.59
C LEU A 31 6.83 0.01 -19.30
N LEU A 32 7.31 1.19 -18.90
CA LEU A 32 6.78 2.46 -19.37
C LEU A 32 7.22 2.78 -20.79
N ALA A 33 6.30 3.39 -21.53
CA ALA A 33 6.62 4.01 -22.82
C ALA A 33 7.58 5.21 -22.65
N PRO A 34 8.32 5.59 -23.71
CA PRO A 34 9.16 6.78 -23.67
C PRO A 34 8.35 8.02 -23.25
N ARG A 35 8.85 8.77 -22.25
CA ARG A 35 8.23 9.96 -21.64
C ARG A 35 7.00 9.70 -20.75
N GLN A 36 6.50 8.49 -20.65
CA GLN A 36 5.44 8.17 -19.70
C GLN A 36 5.94 8.32 -18.26
N LYS A 37 5.20 9.03 -17.44
CA LYS A 37 5.55 9.32 -16.04
C LYS A 37 5.10 8.20 -15.10
N LEU A 38 5.74 8.10 -13.94
CA LEU A 38 5.37 7.19 -12.87
C LEU A 38 4.98 7.97 -11.62
N CYS A 39 3.70 7.89 -11.27
CA CYS A 39 3.16 8.37 -10.01
C CYS A 39 3.22 7.26 -8.97
N CYS A 40 3.99 7.48 -7.91
CA CYS A 40 4.12 6.55 -6.79
C CYS A 40 3.02 6.80 -5.75
N VAL A 41 2.16 5.82 -5.50
CA VAL A 41 1.08 5.93 -4.52
C VAL A 41 1.62 5.53 -3.14
N VAL A 42 1.68 6.51 -2.23
CA VAL A 42 2.26 6.37 -0.88
C VAL A 42 1.25 6.65 0.24
N LYS A 43 -0.04 6.57 -0.06
CA LYS A 43 -1.14 6.71 0.92
C LYS A 43 -1.11 5.61 2.00
N ALA A 44 -1.82 5.81 3.09
CA ALA A 44 -1.91 4.90 4.24
C ALA A 44 -0.51 4.53 4.76
N ASP A 45 0.31 5.57 5.02
CA ASP A 45 1.70 5.43 5.45
C ASP A 45 2.53 4.53 4.50
N ALA A 46 2.39 4.77 3.16
CA ALA A 46 2.98 3.93 2.12
C ALA A 46 2.55 2.45 2.27
N TYR A 47 1.25 2.20 2.42
CA TYR A 47 0.71 0.86 2.68
C TYR A 47 1.37 0.20 3.91
N GLY A 48 1.57 0.96 4.99
CA GLY A 48 2.21 0.50 6.21
C GLY A 48 3.74 0.45 6.20
N HIS A 49 4.39 0.88 5.11
CA HIS A 49 5.86 0.79 4.96
C HIS A 49 6.62 2.05 5.46
N GLY A 50 5.90 3.12 5.84
CA GLY A 50 6.50 4.39 6.24
C GLY A 50 6.63 5.38 5.09
N ALA A 51 5.63 6.27 4.96
CA ALA A 51 5.48 7.16 3.79
C ALA A 51 6.68 8.05 3.54
N ILE A 52 7.24 8.66 4.57
CA ILE A 52 8.35 9.63 4.45
C ILE A 52 9.60 8.97 3.88
N GLU A 53 10.05 7.85 4.48
CA GLU A 53 11.26 7.17 4.02
C GLU A 53 11.05 6.51 2.65
N CYS A 54 9.89 5.90 2.41
CA CYS A 54 9.55 5.36 1.10
C CYS A 54 9.55 6.45 0.03
N ALA A 55 8.94 7.62 0.29
CA ALA A 55 8.92 8.73 -0.66
C ALA A 55 10.33 9.25 -0.95
N ARG A 56 11.21 9.40 0.06
CA ARG A 56 12.62 9.78 -0.15
C ARG A 56 13.36 8.79 -1.05
N VAL A 57 13.21 7.50 -0.79
CA VAL A 57 13.82 6.43 -1.59
C VAL A 57 13.30 6.45 -3.02
N LEU A 58 11.99 6.52 -3.21
CA LEU A 58 11.33 6.53 -4.52
C LEU A 58 11.68 7.81 -5.31
N HIS A 59 11.69 8.97 -4.65
CA HIS A 59 12.09 10.24 -5.27
C HIS A 59 13.54 10.18 -5.78
N SER A 60 14.47 9.73 -4.93
CA SER A 60 15.88 9.56 -5.32
C SER A 60 16.09 8.52 -6.44
N ALA A 61 15.18 7.57 -6.58
CA ALA A 61 15.19 6.56 -7.63
C ALA A 61 14.46 6.99 -8.91
N GLY A 62 13.86 8.21 -8.93
CA GLY A 62 13.28 8.85 -10.10
C GLY A 62 11.76 8.72 -10.20
N ALA A 63 11.03 8.70 -9.09
CA ALA A 63 9.57 8.91 -9.10
C ALA A 63 9.25 10.31 -9.62
N ASP A 64 8.27 10.43 -10.53
CA ASP A 64 7.90 11.70 -11.14
C ASP A 64 6.87 12.48 -10.31
N MET A 65 5.99 11.78 -9.62
CA MET A 65 4.89 12.32 -8.80
C MET A 65 4.59 11.38 -7.64
N PHE A 66 4.00 11.91 -6.57
CA PHE A 66 3.44 11.12 -5.48
C PHE A 66 1.92 11.29 -5.41
N ALA A 67 1.23 10.23 -4.97
CA ALA A 67 -0.19 10.29 -4.71
C ALA A 67 -0.51 9.79 -3.29
N VAL A 68 -1.37 10.53 -2.62
CA VAL A 68 -1.84 10.28 -1.26
C VAL A 68 -3.38 10.28 -1.20
N ALA A 69 -3.96 9.93 -0.05
CA ALA A 69 -5.41 9.91 0.11
C ALA A 69 -5.95 11.14 0.88
N THR A 70 -5.13 11.75 1.72
CA THR A 70 -5.55 12.82 2.63
C THR A 70 -4.63 14.04 2.55
N VAL A 71 -5.16 15.19 2.96
CA VAL A 71 -4.38 16.44 3.08
C VAL A 71 -3.22 16.25 4.06
N ARG A 72 -3.47 15.60 5.19
CA ARG A 72 -2.46 15.33 6.21
C ARG A 72 -1.27 14.56 5.66
N GLU A 73 -1.50 13.47 4.92
CA GLU A 73 -0.43 12.70 4.28
C GLU A 73 0.41 13.55 3.31
N GLY A 74 -0.26 14.41 2.52
CA GLY A 74 0.43 15.34 1.62
C GLY A 74 1.28 16.36 2.36
N VAL A 75 0.78 16.91 3.46
CA VAL A 75 1.50 17.86 4.32
C VAL A 75 2.71 17.20 4.97
N GLU A 76 2.56 16.01 5.53
CA GLU A 76 3.66 15.24 6.13
C GLU A 76 4.81 15.01 5.12
N LEU A 77 4.50 14.71 3.85
CA LEU A 77 5.50 14.60 2.80
C LEU A 77 6.19 15.94 2.51
N ARG A 78 5.45 17.05 2.46
CA ARG A 78 6.03 18.40 2.25
C ARG A 78 6.94 18.81 3.41
N GLU A 79 6.53 18.58 4.64
CA GLU A 79 7.33 18.84 5.85
C GLU A 79 8.59 17.97 5.91
N ALA A 80 8.53 16.75 5.36
CA ALA A 80 9.69 15.89 5.19
C ALA A 80 10.63 16.30 4.04
N GLY A 81 10.31 17.40 3.31
CA GLY A 81 11.15 17.98 2.27
C GLY A 81 10.92 17.41 0.86
N ILE A 82 9.87 16.63 0.63
CA ILE A 82 9.55 16.11 -0.71
C ILE A 82 9.04 17.26 -1.59
N GLN A 83 9.79 17.59 -2.66
CA GLN A 83 9.48 18.68 -3.60
C GLN A 83 8.71 18.21 -4.84
N ALA A 84 8.75 16.93 -5.17
CA ALA A 84 8.01 16.38 -6.31
C ALA A 84 6.51 16.71 -6.22
N PRO A 85 5.78 16.79 -7.35
CA PRO A 85 4.33 16.98 -7.34
C PRO A 85 3.62 15.97 -6.45
N ILE A 86 2.61 16.42 -5.70
CA ILE A 86 1.78 15.56 -4.82
C ILE A 86 0.32 15.75 -5.21
N LEU A 87 -0.36 14.64 -5.49
CA LEU A 87 -1.79 14.57 -5.80
C LEU A 87 -2.54 13.88 -4.66
N ILE A 88 -3.63 14.49 -4.20
CA ILE A 88 -4.61 13.81 -3.35
C ILE A 88 -5.64 13.12 -4.25
N LEU A 89 -5.78 11.79 -4.12
CA LEU A 89 -6.62 10.95 -4.98
C LEU A 89 -8.14 11.05 -4.68
N SER A 90 -8.55 12.09 -3.96
CA SER A 90 -9.95 12.41 -3.67
C SER A 90 -10.10 13.91 -3.51
N GLU A 91 -11.34 14.42 -3.63
CA GLU A 91 -11.65 15.80 -3.31
C GLU A 91 -11.66 15.96 -1.78
N PRO A 92 -10.80 16.83 -1.21
CA PRO A 92 -10.79 17.06 0.22
C PRO A 92 -11.89 18.05 0.65
N PRO A 93 -12.14 18.22 1.96
CA PRO A 93 -13.06 19.25 2.44
C PRO A 93 -12.64 20.65 2.00
N ILE A 94 -13.61 21.51 1.68
CA ILE A 94 -13.38 22.93 1.30
C ILE A 94 -12.53 23.68 2.34
N THR A 95 -12.71 23.36 3.62
CA THR A 95 -11.94 23.95 4.72
C THR A 95 -10.44 23.68 4.66
N ALA A 96 -10.02 22.67 3.90
CA ALA A 96 -8.60 22.33 3.73
C ALA A 96 -7.93 23.11 2.58
N ILE A 97 -8.68 23.82 1.75
CA ILE A 97 -8.18 24.55 0.58
C ILE A 97 -7.01 25.48 0.90
N PRO A 98 -7.02 26.31 1.95
CA PRO A 98 -5.89 27.18 2.26
C PRO A 98 -4.58 26.41 2.44
N GLN A 99 -4.64 25.25 3.09
CA GLN A 99 -3.47 24.41 3.32
C GLN A 99 -2.96 23.77 2.02
N LEU A 100 -3.87 23.37 1.10
CA LEU A 100 -3.49 22.84 -0.21
C LEU A 100 -2.70 23.88 -1.01
N ILE A 101 -3.17 25.13 -1.04
CA ILE A 101 -2.51 26.24 -1.74
C ILE A 101 -1.15 26.54 -1.09
N GLU A 102 -1.10 26.70 0.24
CA GLU A 102 0.13 26.97 0.98
C GLU A 102 1.22 25.91 0.74
N LYS A 103 0.82 24.65 0.79
CA LYS A 103 1.75 23.53 0.68
C LYS A 103 1.98 23.07 -0.77
N ASN A 104 1.37 23.71 -1.76
CA ASN A 104 1.43 23.32 -3.16
C ASN A 104 1.11 21.81 -3.36
N ILE A 105 -0.06 21.41 -2.89
CA ILE A 105 -0.58 20.04 -3.02
C ILE A 105 -1.80 20.09 -3.92
N MET A 106 -1.81 19.29 -4.98
CA MET A 106 -2.89 19.24 -5.95
C MET A 106 -4.06 18.39 -5.43
N PRO A 107 -5.28 18.92 -5.36
CA PRO A 107 -6.46 18.11 -5.10
C PRO A 107 -6.93 17.38 -6.36
N THR A 108 -7.66 16.30 -6.17
CA THR A 108 -8.64 15.84 -7.15
C THR A 108 -9.89 16.72 -7.06
N VAL A 109 -10.48 17.06 -8.20
CA VAL A 109 -11.70 17.86 -8.29
C VAL A 109 -12.77 17.09 -9.06
N TYR A 110 -13.99 17.12 -8.55
CA TYR A 110 -15.19 16.57 -9.21
C TYR A 110 -16.51 17.22 -8.77
N THR A 111 -16.45 18.31 -7.97
CA THR A 111 -17.62 19.16 -7.69
C THR A 111 -17.34 20.60 -8.11
N ILE A 112 -18.37 21.27 -8.63
CA ILE A 112 -18.29 22.68 -9.05
C ILE A 112 -18.00 23.56 -7.83
N GLU A 113 -18.64 23.28 -6.72
CA GLU A 113 -18.50 24.05 -5.48
C GLU A 113 -17.05 24.06 -4.99
N PHE A 114 -16.40 22.88 -4.95
CA PHE A 114 -14.99 22.80 -4.55
C PHE A 114 -14.08 23.51 -5.55
N ALA A 115 -14.28 23.32 -6.86
CA ALA A 115 -13.49 23.94 -7.91
C ALA A 115 -13.50 25.47 -7.79
N LEU A 116 -14.69 26.08 -7.62
CA LEU A 116 -14.82 27.53 -7.49
C LEU A 116 -14.19 28.04 -6.19
N ALA A 117 -14.43 27.37 -5.06
CA ALA A 117 -13.82 27.74 -3.77
C ALA A 117 -12.28 27.64 -3.81
N TYR A 118 -11.76 26.61 -4.49
CA TYR A 118 -10.33 26.40 -4.69
C TYR A 118 -9.71 27.54 -5.52
N GLY A 119 -10.37 27.91 -6.62
CA GLY A 119 -9.95 29.00 -7.47
C GLY A 119 -9.98 30.36 -6.77
N GLU A 120 -11.06 30.67 -6.01
CA GLU A 120 -11.13 31.92 -5.23
C GLU A 120 -10.02 32.00 -4.17
N CYS A 121 -9.70 30.90 -3.50
CA CYS A 121 -8.61 30.87 -2.54
C CYS A 121 -7.26 31.10 -3.21
N ALA A 122 -7.03 30.44 -4.36
CA ALA A 122 -5.80 30.61 -5.13
C ALA A 122 -5.61 32.08 -5.60
N VAL A 123 -6.65 32.72 -6.11
CA VAL A 123 -6.63 34.15 -6.49
C VAL A 123 -6.27 35.03 -5.29
N ARG A 124 -6.90 34.79 -4.12
CA ARG A 124 -6.57 35.55 -2.90
C ARG A 124 -5.12 35.33 -2.45
N ALA A 125 -4.55 34.18 -2.70
CA ALA A 125 -3.16 33.87 -2.41
C ALA A 125 -2.17 34.35 -3.51
N GLY A 126 -2.68 35.00 -4.58
CA GLY A 126 -1.85 35.48 -5.69
C GLY A 126 -1.24 34.37 -6.56
N THR A 127 -1.89 33.20 -6.64
CA THR A 127 -1.42 32.03 -7.38
C THR A 127 -2.52 31.41 -8.23
N VAL A 128 -2.19 30.35 -8.97
CA VAL A 128 -3.14 29.50 -9.69
C VAL A 128 -3.09 28.09 -9.07
N GLY A 129 -4.26 27.62 -8.64
CA GLY A 129 -4.40 26.30 -8.06
C GLY A 129 -4.43 25.22 -9.16
N LYS A 130 -3.48 24.32 -9.12
CA LYS A 130 -3.44 23.15 -10.02
C LYS A 130 -4.25 22.01 -9.44
N TYR A 131 -4.99 21.32 -10.29
CA TYR A 131 -5.82 20.18 -9.87
C TYR A 131 -5.85 19.06 -10.92
N HIS A 132 -6.26 17.86 -10.52
CA HIS A 132 -6.60 16.79 -11.44
C HIS A 132 -8.11 16.52 -11.41
N LEU A 133 -8.74 16.42 -12.58
CA LEU A 133 -10.13 16.09 -12.74
C LEU A 133 -10.32 14.56 -12.66
N ALA A 134 -11.17 14.09 -11.75
CA ALA A 134 -11.57 12.68 -11.74
C ALA A 134 -12.78 12.46 -12.64
N ILE A 135 -12.70 11.48 -13.53
CA ILE A 135 -13.80 11.04 -14.42
C ILE A 135 -14.29 9.68 -13.96
N GLU A 136 -15.59 9.59 -13.63
CA GLU A 136 -16.26 8.35 -13.26
C GLU A 136 -16.68 7.58 -14.53
N THR A 137 -16.09 6.41 -14.72
CA THR A 137 -16.28 5.59 -15.92
C THR A 137 -16.92 4.22 -15.64
N GLY A 138 -17.14 3.87 -14.37
CA GLY A 138 -17.80 2.62 -14.01
C GLY A 138 -17.44 2.06 -12.61
N MET A 139 -16.51 2.69 -11.88
CA MET A 139 -16.19 2.29 -10.50
C MET A 139 -17.25 2.77 -9.49
N ASN A 140 -17.98 3.84 -9.81
CA ASN A 140 -19.06 4.43 -9.00
C ASN A 140 -18.61 4.80 -7.58
N ARG A 141 -17.42 5.38 -7.45
CA ARG A 141 -16.85 5.78 -6.18
C ARG A 141 -16.65 7.29 -6.04
N ILE A 142 -16.00 7.91 -6.98
CA ILE A 142 -15.73 9.36 -7.07
C ILE A 142 -15.61 9.78 -8.54
N GLY A 143 -15.76 11.07 -8.80
CA GLY A 143 -15.54 11.64 -10.13
C GLY A 143 -16.81 12.20 -10.77
N VAL A 144 -16.62 13.04 -11.78
CA VAL A 144 -17.69 13.51 -12.66
C VAL A 144 -18.05 12.38 -13.62
N HIS A 145 -19.33 12.08 -13.78
CA HIS A 145 -19.76 11.05 -14.71
C HIS A 145 -19.25 11.33 -16.12
N TYR A 146 -18.75 10.34 -16.82
CA TYR A 146 -18.07 10.52 -18.12
C TYR A 146 -18.92 11.26 -19.17
N ALA A 147 -20.26 11.12 -19.13
CA ALA A 147 -21.16 11.82 -20.04
C ALA A 147 -21.35 13.30 -19.71
N ASP A 148 -21.10 13.71 -18.46
CA ASP A 148 -21.37 15.07 -17.95
C ASP A 148 -20.07 15.91 -17.84
N VAL A 149 -18.91 15.32 -18.13
CA VAL A 149 -17.61 15.94 -17.90
C VAL A 149 -17.41 17.23 -18.69
N LEU A 150 -17.90 17.30 -19.90
CA LEU A 150 -17.82 18.49 -20.76
C LEU A 150 -18.63 19.66 -20.18
N GLU A 151 -19.83 19.37 -19.70
CA GLU A 151 -20.69 20.40 -19.05
C GLU A 151 -20.02 20.86 -17.73
N PHE A 152 -19.51 19.92 -16.95
CA PHE A 152 -18.77 20.26 -15.72
C PHE A 152 -17.59 21.21 -16.03
N CYS A 153 -16.75 20.90 -17.00
CA CYS A 153 -15.61 21.74 -17.36
C CYS A 153 -16.05 23.11 -17.85
N ARG A 154 -17.13 23.23 -18.63
CA ARG A 154 -17.67 24.54 -19.05
C ARG A 154 -18.11 25.41 -17.87
N ASN A 155 -18.64 24.78 -16.81
CA ASN A 155 -19.11 25.48 -15.62
C ASN A 155 -17.99 25.99 -14.71
N ILE A 156 -16.74 25.53 -14.87
CA ILE A 156 -15.61 25.98 -14.03
C ILE A 156 -14.51 26.69 -14.83
N ASN A 157 -14.46 26.55 -16.16
CA ASN A 157 -13.36 27.02 -17.01
C ASN A 157 -13.20 28.57 -17.07
N PHE A 158 -14.25 29.32 -16.70
CA PHE A 158 -14.15 30.76 -16.63
C PHE A 158 -13.32 31.26 -15.45
N HIS A 159 -13.04 30.39 -14.47
CA HIS A 159 -12.37 30.77 -13.23
C HIS A 159 -10.84 30.80 -13.41
N ARG A 160 -10.25 32.02 -13.43
CA ARG A 160 -8.80 32.23 -13.68
C ARG A 160 -7.87 31.73 -12.58
N GLY A 161 -8.41 31.36 -11.43
CA GLY A 161 -7.65 30.90 -10.27
C GLY A 161 -7.33 29.40 -10.27
N ILE A 162 -7.85 28.63 -11.25
CA ILE A 162 -7.61 27.18 -11.34
C ILE A 162 -7.04 26.81 -12.70
N GLN A 163 -6.24 25.74 -12.71
CA GLN A 163 -5.70 25.11 -13.90
C GLN A 163 -5.80 23.59 -13.81
N CYS A 164 -6.39 22.95 -14.81
CA CYS A 164 -6.35 21.50 -14.95
C CYS A 164 -4.91 21.08 -15.28
N ASP A 165 -4.27 20.31 -14.40
CA ASP A 165 -2.90 19.77 -14.58
C ASP A 165 -2.97 18.29 -15.01
N GLY A 166 -4.16 17.67 -14.94
CA GLY A 166 -4.41 16.34 -15.48
C GLY A 166 -5.85 15.87 -15.32
N VAL A 167 -6.17 14.83 -16.07
CA VAL A 167 -7.45 14.13 -15.99
C VAL A 167 -7.24 12.64 -15.76
N PHE A 168 -8.11 12.01 -14.96
CA PHE A 168 -7.94 10.58 -14.68
C PHE A 168 -9.24 9.84 -14.42
N THR A 169 -9.17 8.53 -14.61
CA THR A 169 -10.15 7.58 -14.08
C THR A 169 -9.48 6.50 -13.23
N HIS A 170 -10.27 5.60 -12.64
CA HIS A 170 -9.76 4.44 -11.92
C HIS A 170 -10.49 3.18 -12.32
N PHE A 171 -9.73 2.19 -12.79
CA PHE A 171 -10.28 0.92 -13.21
C PHE A 171 -10.67 0.04 -12.03
N ALA A 172 -11.86 -0.53 -12.09
CA ALA A 172 -12.41 -1.42 -11.07
C ALA A 172 -11.96 -2.87 -11.24
N THR A 173 -11.68 -3.28 -12.48
CA THR A 173 -11.47 -4.68 -12.90
C THR A 173 -10.22 -4.86 -13.76
N ALA A 174 -9.16 -4.08 -13.49
CA ALA A 174 -7.93 -4.12 -14.27
C ALA A 174 -7.12 -5.42 -14.11
N GLU A 175 -7.52 -6.32 -13.22
CA GLU A 175 -7.01 -7.68 -13.13
C GLU A 175 -7.47 -8.58 -14.28
N ASP A 176 -8.58 -8.21 -14.95
CA ASP A 176 -9.14 -8.85 -16.15
C ASP A 176 -9.24 -7.86 -17.31
N VAL A 177 -8.11 -7.54 -17.93
CA VAL A 177 -8.04 -6.59 -19.07
C VAL A 177 -8.76 -7.09 -20.33
N ALA A 178 -9.06 -8.38 -20.44
CA ALA A 178 -9.84 -8.95 -21.51
C ALA A 178 -11.36 -8.78 -21.28
N GLY A 179 -11.77 -8.53 -20.03
CA GLY A 179 -13.14 -8.42 -19.59
C GLY A 179 -13.91 -7.25 -20.21
N TRP A 180 -15.22 -7.40 -20.30
CA TRP A 180 -16.09 -6.37 -20.89
C TRP A 180 -16.12 -5.10 -20.06
N ASP A 181 -16.17 -5.22 -18.74
CA ASP A 181 -16.24 -4.08 -17.82
C ASP A 181 -14.99 -3.19 -17.90
N TYR A 182 -13.81 -3.81 -17.98
CA TYR A 182 -12.55 -3.08 -18.16
C TYR A 182 -12.54 -2.29 -19.47
N LYS A 183 -12.87 -2.97 -20.59
CA LYS A 183 -12.93 -2.34 -21.91
C LYS A 183 -13.97 -1.23 -21.98
N LEU A 184 -15.09 -1.39 -21.30
CA LEU A 184 -16.11 -0.35 -21.21
C LEU A 184 -15.59 0.89 -20.47
N GLN A 185 -14.86 0.71 -19.37
CA GLN A 185 -14.25 1.82 -18.66
C GLN A 185 -13.20 2.54 -19.52
N CYS A 186 -12.34 1.80 -20.24
CA CYS A 186 -11.38 2.38 -21.18
C CYS A 186 -12.09 3.23 -22.23
N LYS A 187 -13.09 2.66 -22.90
CA LYS A 187 -13.86 3.36 -23.94
C LYS A 187 -14.52 4.65 -23.42
N ARG A 188 -15.17 4.60 -22.26
CA ARG A 188 -15.80 5.78 -21.63
C ARG A 188 -14.78 6.86 -21.28
N PHE A 189 -13.60 6.47 -20.82
CA PHE A 189 -12.53 7.40 -20.50
C PHE A 189 -12.01 8.08 -21.77
N GLU A 190 -11.70 7.33 -22.82
CA GLU A 190 -11.24 7.84 -24.10
C GLU A 190 -12.27 8.79 -24.74
N GLU A 191 -13.56 8.43 -24.72
CA GLU A 191 -14.65 9.28 -25.22
C GLU A 191 -14.75 10.60 -24.44
N ALA A 192 -14.60 10.55 -23.10
CA ALA A 192 -14.65 11.72 -22.25
C ALA A 192 -13.45 12.67 -22.48
N VAL A 193 -12.23 12.11 -22.56
CA VAL A 193 -11.02 12.90 -22.86
C VAL A 193 -11.11 13.53 -24.22
N ARG A 194 -11.49 12.77 -25.26
CA ARG A 194 -11.68 13.28 -26.62
C ARG A 194 -12.71 14.41 -26.66
N ALA A 195 -13.84 14.27 -25.98
CA ALA A 195 -14.86 15.31 -25.93
C ALA A 195 -14.35 16.62 -25.30
N LEU A 196 -13.48 16.55 -24.33
CA LEU A 196 -12.81 17.71 -23.72
C LEU A 196 -11.83 18.35 -24.72
N GLU A 197 -10.98 17.55 -25.35
CA GLU A 197 -9.97 18.02 -26.33
C GLU A 197 -10.63 18.66 -27.55
N ASP A 198 -11.67 18.02 -28.12
CA ASP A 198 -12.44 18.55 -29.26
C ASP A 198 -13.14 19.89 -28.93
N ALA A 199 -13.47 20.09 -27.65
CA ALA A 199 -14.01 21.36 -27.16
C ALA A 199 -12.94 22.41 -26.79
N GLY A 200 -11.66 22.11 -26.99
CA GLY A 200 -10.53 23.00 -26.76
C GLY A 200 -10.07 23.09 -25.30
N PHE A 201 -10.43 22.13 -24.43
CA PHE A 201 -9.90 22.05 -23.08
C PHE A 201 -8.52 21.40 -23.06
N ASP A 202 -7.60 21.96 -22.26
CA ASP A 202 -6.32 21.33 -21.98
C ASP A 202 -6.51 20.29 -20.86
N CYS A 203 -6.40 19.01 -21.22
CA CYS A 203 -6.50 17.90 -20.29
C CYS A 203 -5.24 17.70 -19.42
N GLY A 204 -4.13 18.38 -19.70
CA GLY A 204 -2.86 18.20 -19.01
C GLY A 204 -2.36 16.76 -19.10
N THR A 205 -2.00 16.16 -17.95
CA THR A 205 -1.52 14.78 -17.87
C THR A 205 -2.71 13.81 -17.81
N VAL A 206 -2.92 13.01 -18.86
CA VAL A 206 -3.99 11.98 -18.93
C VAL A 206 -3.51 10.70 -18.27
N HIS A 207 -4.25 10.16 -17.27
CA HIS A 207 -3.83 8.95 -16.58
C HIS A 207 -4.99 8.06 -16.11
N CYS A 208 -4.94 6.77 -16.44
CA CYS A 208 -5.94 5.78 -16.06
C CYS A 208 -5.34 4.57 -15.33
N ASP A 209 -4.11 4.19 -15.66
CA ASP A 209 -3.50 2.94 -15.25
C ASP A 209 -3.19 2.90 -13.75
N ASN A 210 -3.82 1.96 -13.05
CA ASN A 210 -3.44 1.52 -11.73
C ASN A 210 -2.37 0.40 -11.81
N THR A 211 -1.93 -0.15 -10.69
CA THR A 211 -0.90 -1.22 -10.65
C THR A 211 -1.20 -2.38 -11.61
N PRO A 212 -2.39 -3.03 -11.59
CA PRO A 212 -2.65 -4.13 -12.51
C PRO A 212 -2.74 -3.69 -13.99
N ALA A 213 -3.37 -2.55 -14.31
CA ALA A 213 -3.43 -2.05 -15.68
C ALA A 213 -2.02 -1.82 -16.24
N THR A 214 -1.13 -1.17 -15.47
CA THR A 214 0.27 -0.94 -15.86
C THR A 214 1.00 -2.24 -16.21
N MET A 215 0.66 -3.35 -15.55
CA MET A 215 1.31 -4.65 -15.79
C MET A 215 0.67 -5.45 -16.92
N LEU A 216 -0.65 -5.39 -17.06
CA LEU A 216 -1.41 -6.32 -17.88
C LEU A 216 -1.89 -5.71 -19.20
N ASP A 217 -1.95 -4.38 -19.31
CA ASP A 217 -2.38 -3.69 -20.53
C ASP A 217 -1.36 -2.63 -20.99
N PRO A 218 -0.34 -3.03 -21.76
CA PRO A 218 0.63 -2.08 -22.30
C PRO A 218 0.07 -1.20 -23.43
N SER A 219 -1.19 -1.41 -23.83
CA SER A 219 -1.83 -0.67 -24.93
C SER A 219 -2.51 0.63 -24.48
N THR A 220 -2.64 0.87 -23.18
CA THR A 220 -3.20 2.13 -22.67
C THR A 220 -2.29 3.31 -23.04
N HIS A 221 -2.91 4.35 -23.63
CA HIS A 221 -2.21 5.57 -24.04
C HIS A 221 -2.26 6.62 -22.92
N SER A 222 -1.73 6.26 -21.74
CA SER A 222 -1.70 7.12 -20.57
C SER A 222 -0.36 7.84 -20.47
N ASP A 223 -0.37 9.16 -20.21
CA ASP A 223 0.86 9.96 -20.03
C ASP A 223 1.57 9.60 -18.70
N MET A 224 0.82 9.02 -17.77
CA MET A 224 1.33 8.68 -16.46
C MET A 224 0.62 7.43 -15.90
N VAL A 225 1.37 6.53 -15.30
CA VAL A 225 0.82 5.38 -14.55
C VAL A 225 0.84 5.67 -13.04
N ARG A 226 -0.10 5.05 -12.28
CA ARG A 226 -0.20 5.17 -10.84
C ARG A 226 0.05 3.82 -10.17
N VAL A 227 1.26 3.61 -9.72
CA VAL A 227 1.66 2.35 -9.08
C VAL A 227 1.60 2.47 -7.56
N GLY A 228 0.87 1.55 -6.93
CA GLY A 228 0.76 1.44 -5.47
C GLY A 228 1.40 0.15 -4.98
N ILE A 229 0.60 -0.89 -4.75
CA ILE A 229 1.01 -2.13 -4.09
C ILE A 229 2.25 -2.79 -4.72
N GLY A 230 2.41 -2.69 -6.01
CA GLY A 230 3.55 -3.24 -6.73
C GLY A 230 4.89 -2.63 -6.36
N LEU A 231 4.94 -1.34 -5.94
CA LEU A 231 6.16 -0.73 -5.43
C LEU A 231 6.66 -1.44 -4.17
N TYR A 232 5.74 -1.98 -3.38
CA TYR A 232 6.03 -2.69 -2.13
C TYR A 232 6.30 -4.19 -2.33
N GLY A 233 6.42 -4.61 -3.60
CA GLY A 233 6.81 -5.98 -3.95
C GLY A 233 5.68 -6.99 -3.90
N LEU A 234 4.44 -6.53 -3.91
CA LEU A 234 3.26 -7.37 -3.85
C LEU A 234 2.50 -7.32 -5.19
N TYR A 235 2.06 -8.48 -5.64
CA TYR A 235 1.32 -8.61 -6.88
C TYR A 235 -0.17 -8.32 -6.65
N PRO A 236 -0.82 -7.53 -7.55
CA PRO A 236 -2.25 -7.27 -7.44
C PRO A 236 -3.11 -8.50 -7.76
N CYS A 237 -2.63 -9.40 -8.60
CA CYS A 237 -3.28 -10.63 -9.01
C CYS A 237 -2.26 -11.66 -9.51
N ASP A 238 -2.65 -12.92 -9.64
CA ASP A 238 -1.73 -13.99 -10.04
C ASP A 238 -1.22 -13.83 -11.48
N SER A 239 -2.04 -13.35 -12.41
CA SER A 239 -1.64 -13.11 -13.80
C SER A 239 -0.50 -12.09 -13.93
N SER A 240 -0.38 -11.15 -13.01
CA SER A 240 0.68 -10.14 -13.01
C SER A 240 2.06 -10.69 -12.63
N ARG A 241 2.15 -11.89 -12.01
CA ARG A 241 3.42 -12.50 -11.56
C ARG A 241 4.38 -12.83 -12.70
N SER A 242 3.86 -13.05 -13.91
CA SER A 242 4.67 -13.37 -15.09
C SER A 242 5.23 -12.14 -15.83
N VAL A 243 4.78 -10.91 -15.48
CA VAL A 243 5.13 -9.69 -16.23
C VAL A 243 6.48 -9.14 -15.81
N ILE A 244 6.68 -8.88 -14.51
CA ILE A 244 7.94 -8.42 -13.94
C ILE A 244 8.16 -9.10 -12.60
N LYS A 245 9.43 -9.30 -12.24
CA LYS A 245 9.78 -9.78 -10.90
C LYS A 245 9.73 -8.64 -9.91
N LEU A 246 9.02 -8.84 -8.81
CA LEU A 246 8.95 -7.92 -7.68
C LEU A 246 9.57 -8.56 -6.43
N ASP A 247 10.23 -7.75 -5.63
CA ASP A 247 10.84 -8.16 -4.37
C ASP A 247 10.00 -7.61 -3.21
N PRO A 248 9.46 -8.45 -2.30
CA PRO A 248 8.75 -7.98 -1.12
C PRO A 248 9.62 -7.02 -0.29
N VAL A 249 9.03 -5.90 0.10
CA VAL A 249 9.73 -4.81 0.82
C VAL A 249 9.62 -4.98 2.33
N MET A 250 8.49 -5.52 2.82
CA MET A 250 8.19 -5.66 4.24
C MET A 250 8.56 -7.04 4.77
N SER A 251 9.20 -7.07 5.93
CA SER A 251 9.24 -8.25 6.80
C SER A 251 8.78 -7.87 8.21
N VAL A 252 8.11 -8.78 8.91
CA VAL A 252 7.64 -8.60 10.28
C VAL A 252 8.31 -9.63 11.16
N ARG A 253 8.97 -9.16 12.24
CA ARG A 253 9.75 -9.99 13.14
C ARG A 253 9.38 -9.75 14.59
N ALA A 254 9.60 -10.77 15.42
CA ALA A 254 9.47 -10.66 16.86
C ALA A 254 10.51 -11.52 17.57
N ARG A 255 10.95 -11.09 18.78
CA ARG A 255 11.81 -11.90 19.65
C ARG A 255 10.98 -12.69 20.64
N VAL A 256 11.46 -13.87 20.96
CA VAL A 256 10.90 -14.70 22.02
C VAL A 256 11.09 -14.00 23.37
N THR A 257 9.98 -13.73 24.06
CA THR A 257 9.97 -13.08 25.38
C THR A 257 9.81 -14.06 26.54
N ARG A 258 9.37 -15.29 26.26
CA ARG A 258 9.22 -16.37 27.24
C ARG A 258 9.22 -17.71 26.54
N THR A 259 9.80 -18.71 27.16
CA THR A 259 9.68 -20.12 26.81
C THR A 259 9.07 -20.91 27.97
N ALA A 260 8.32 -21.96 27.68
CA ALA A 260 7.73 -22.85 28.68
C ALA A 260 7.52 -24.24 28.11
N HIS A 261 7.50 -25.23 28.99
CA HIS A 261 7.17 -26.63 28.70
C HIS A 261 5.94 -27.05 29.51
N PRO A 262 4.73 -26.64 29.11
CA PRO A 262 3.51 -27.01 29.84
C PRO A 262 3.26 -28.50 29.72
N ALA A 263 2.61 -29.09 30.73
CA ALA A 263 2.31 -30.50 30.78
C ALA A 263 1.24 -30.89 29.73
N MET A 264 1.21 -32.17 29.33
CA MET A 264 0.20 -32.71 28.45
C MET A 264 -1.23 -32.37 28.98
N GLY A 265 -2.08 -31.88 28.07
CA GLY A 265 -3.46 -31.50 28.36
C GLY A 265 -3.63 -30.08 28.87
N GLU A 266 -2.56 -29.37 29.27
CA GLU A 266 -2.65 -27.96 29.65
C GLU A 266 -3.06 -27.09 28.44
N GLY A 267 -3.87 -26.08 28.73
CA GLY A 267 -4.39 -25.16 27.72
C GLY A 267 -3.44 -23.99 27.49
N VAL A 268 -3.42 -23.48 26.24
CA VAL A 268 -2.62 -22.32 25.85
C VAL A 268 -3.56 -21.21 25.40
N SER A 269 -3.36 -19.99 25.93
CA SER A 269 -4.10 -18.77 25.59
C SER A 269 -5.57 -18.78 26.01
N TYR A 270 -6.27 -17.69 25.68
CA TYR A 270 -7.70 -17.51 26.00
C TYR A 270 -8.58 -18.62 25.39
N GLY A 271 -9.49 -19.13 26.20
CA GLY A 271 -10.45 -20.14 25.77
C GLY A 271 -9.86 -21.54 25.56
N TYR A 272 -8.55 -21.71 25.82
CA TYR A 272 -7.84 -22.98 25.67
C TYR A 272 -8.13 -23.71 24.35
N THR A 273 -8.15 -22.93 23.25
CA THR A 273 -8.40 -23.43 21.87
C THR A 273 -7.26 -24.31 21.34
N TYR A 274 -6.14 -24.35 22.05
CA TYR A 274 -5.06 -25.32 21.90
C TYR A 274 -4.75 -25.97 23.24
N ARG A 275 -4.53 -27.28 23.21
CA ARG A 275 -4.07 -28.06 24.37
C ARG A 275 -2.81 -28.80 23.98
N VAL A 276 -1.86 -28.83 24.93
CA VAL A 276 -0.57 -29.51 24.74
C VAL A 276 -0.79 -30.99 24.47
N PRO A 277 -0.25 -31.51 23.34
CA PRO A 277 -0.42 -32.92 22.96
C PRO A 277 0.47 -33.83 23.81
N ARG A 278 0.45 -35.15 23.52
CA ARG A 278 1.30 -36.17 24.19
C ARG A 278 2.80 -35.97 23.94
N THR A 279 3.18 -35.33 22.84
CA THR A 279 4.58 -35.07 22.49
C THR A 279 5.12 -33.87 23.25
N ALA A 280 6.40 -33.86 23.55
CA ALA A 280 7.04 -32.71 24.16
C ALA A 280 6.92 -31.48 23.24
N VAL A 281 6.44 -30.38 23.81
CA VAL A 281 6.23 -29.12 23.10
C VAL A 281 6.82 -27.99 23.93
N GLN A 282 7.63 -27.17 23.30
CA GLN A 282 8.03 -25.91 23.84
C GLN A 282 7.07 -24.82 23.34
N ILE A 283 6.49 -24.03 24.24
CA ILE A 283 5.66 -22.87 23.92
C ILE A 283 6.51 -21.61 24.04
N CYS A 284 6.62 -20.87 22.95
CA CYS A 284 7.31 -19.59 22.88
C CYS A 284 6.29 -18.45 22.81
N THR A 285 6.48 -17.40 23.60
CA THR A 285 5.65 -16.19 23.56
C THR A 285 6.36 -15.12 22.75
N LEU A 286 5.63 -14.53 21.80
CA LEU A 286 6.05 -13.39 20.98
C LEU A 286 5.25 -12.14 21.35
N PRO A 287 5.90 -10.96 21.51
CA PRO A 287 5.25 -9.72 21.93
C PRO A 287 4.59 -9.00 20.74
N ILE A 288 3.73 -9.71 20.01
CA ILE A 288 2.95 -9.20 18.88
C ILE A 288 1.55 -9.80 18.90
N GLY A 289 0.55 -8.97 18.72
CA GLY A 289 -0.84 -9.35 18.72
C GLY A 289 -1.71 -8.51 17.81
N TYR A 290 -3.06 -8.58 17.99
CA TYR A 290 -3.96 -7.92 17.07
C TYR A 290 -3.93 -6.38 17.16
N ALA A 291 -3.49 -5.80 18.26
CA ALA A 291 -3.27 -4.34 18.34
C ALA A 291 -2.04 -3.88 17.53
N ASP A 292 -1.20 -4.80 17.10
CA ASP A 292 -0.02 -4.54 16.26
C ASP A 292 -0.28 -4.85 14.79
N GLY A 293 -1.48 -5.36 14.45
CA GLY A 293 -1.85 -5.77 13.10
C GLY A 293 -1.89 -7.29 12.86
N LEU A 294 -1.45 -8.12 13.82
CA LEU A 294 -1.54 -9.58 13.69
C LEU A 294 -2.96 -10.06 13.97
N SER A 295 -3.79 -10.17 12.94
CA SER A 295 -5.21 -10.46 13.07
C SER A 295 -5.53 -11.69 13.93
N ARG A 296 -6.52 -11.54 14.82
CA ARG A 296 -7.01 -12.65 15.68
C ARG A 296 -7.62 -13.81 14.87
N THR A 297 -8.08 -13.56 13.63
CA THR A 297 -8.60 -14.61 12.72
C THR A 297 -7.55 -15.63 12.30
N LEU A 298 -6.26 -15.31 12.46
CA LEU A 298 -5.14 -16.21 12.20
C LEU A 298 -4.89 -17.21 13.32
N SER A 299 -5.58 -17.11 14.46
CA SER A 299 -5.41 -18.00 15.64
C SER A 299 -5.51 -19.48 15.26
N ASN A 300 -4.49 -20.27 15.61
CA ASN A 300 -4.33 -21.69 15.29
C ASN A 300 -4.24 -22.02 13.78
N ARG A 301 -4.12 -21.02 12.90
CA ARG A 301 -4.16 -21.21 11.44
C ARG A 301 -2.86 -20.82 10.76
N MET A 302 -2.08 -19.89 11.33
CA MET A 302 -0.83 -19.41 10.77
C MET A 302 0.39 -20.14 11.34
N GLU A 303 1.49 -19.99 10.65
CA GLU A 303 2.82 -20.38 11.08
C GLU A 303 3.73 -19.14 11.16
N VAL A 304 4.87 -19.29 11.79
CA VAL A 304 6.00 -18.36 11.77
C VAL A 304 7.26 -19.12 11.38
N LEU A 305 8.32 -18.43 11.00
CA LEU A 305 9.61 -19.08 10.71
C LEU A 305 10.54 -18.95 11.91
N TYR A 306 11.22 -20.03 12.22
CA TYR A 306 12.28 -20.08 13.20
C TYR A 306 13.43 -20.95 12.66
N ARG A 307 14.61 -20.33 12.47
CA ARG A 307 15.82 -20.98 11.91
C ARG A 307 15.56 -21.73 10.58
N GLY A 308 14.78 -21.11 9.70
CA GLY A 308 14.44 -21.67 8.39
C GLY A 308 13.28 -22.67 8.40
N GLU A 309 12.74 -23.01 9.57
CA GLU A 309 11.65 -23.97 9.72
C GLU A 309 10.32 -23.29 10.04
N ARG A 310 9.21 -23.88 9.57
CA ARG A 310 7.87 -23.44 9.88
C ARG A 310 7.41 -24.00 11.23
N VAL A 311 7.02 -23.11 12.13
CA VAL A 311 6.51 -23.46 13.45
C VAL A 311 5.12 -22.85 13.67
N ARG A 312 4.22 -23.64 14.25
CA ARG A 312 2.80 -23.32 14.30
C ARG A 312 2.48 -22.29 15.39
N GLN A 313 1.69 -21.27 15.07
CA GLN A 313 1.03 -20.44 16.04
C GLN A 313 -0.10 -21.23 16.71
N VAL A 314 -0.21 -21.17 18.05
CA VAL A 314 -1.13 -21.97 18.84
C VAL A 314 -1.89 -21.14 19.87
N GLY A 315 -3.14 -21.49 20.08
CA GLY A 315 -4.06 -20.75 20.93
C GLY A 315 -4.55 -19.45 20.28
N ASN A 316 -5.42 -18.74 20.95
CA ASN A 316 -5.91 -17.45 20.45
C ASN A 316 -4.81 -16.38 20.47
N ILE A 317 -4.65 -15.61 19.38
CA ILE A 317 -3.84 -14.42 19.35
C ILE A 317 -4.47 -13.39 20.31
N CYS A 318 -3.66 -12.85 21.21
CA CYS A 318 -4.07 -11.85 22.20
C CYS A 318 -3.88 -10.42 21.63
N MET A 319 -4.21 -9.41 22.43
CA MET A 319 -4.03 -8.00 22.03
C MET A 319 -2.57 -7.68 21.72
N ASP A 320 -1.66 -8.11 22.58
CA ASP A 320 -0.25 -7.71 22.56
C ASP A 320 0.73 -8.87 22.39
N GLN A 321 0.24 -10.12 22.36
CA GLN A 321 1.08 -11.32 22.37
C GLN A 321 0.42 -12.46 21.59
N CYS A 322 1.24 -13.35 21.05
CA CYS A 322 0.82 -14.65 20.54
C CYS A 322 1.80 -15.75 20.99
N MET A 323 1.37 -16.99 20.88
CA MET A 323 2.16 -18.15 21.26
C MET A 323 2.43 -19.03 20.04
N VAL A 324 3.62 -19.60 20.02
CA VAL A 324 4.12 -20.50 18.98
C VAL A 324 4.56 -21.79 19.63
N ALA A 325 4.29 -22.93 19.00
CA ALA A 325 4.67 -24.24 19.49
C ALA A 325 5.83 -24.80 18.67
N ILE A 326 6.98 -25.03 19.30
CA ILE A 326 8.06 -25.83 18.75
C ILE A 326 7.84 -27.27 19.20
N GLN A 327 7.50 -28.13 18.25
CA GLN A 327 7.22 -29.53 18.48
C GLN A 327 8.37 -30.39 17.95
N GLN A 328 8.98 -31.16 18.83
CA GLN A 328 9.98 -32.15 18.45
C GLN A 328 9.30 -33.35 17.79
N THR A 329 9.72 -33.69 16.59
CA THR A 329 9.28 -34.91 15.92
C THR A 329 10.49 -35.79 15.56
N PRO A 330 10.30 -37.11 15.37
CA PRO A 330 11.42 -37.99 14.98
C PRO A 330 12.10 -37.60 13.65
N ILE A 331 11.38 -36.85 12.80
CA ILE A 331 11.82 -36.49 11.44
C ILE A 331 12.35 -35.05 11.40
N HIS A 332 11.80 -34.13 12.21
CA HIS A 332 12.19 -32.73 12.28
C HIS A 332 12.59 -32.38 13.71
N GLN A 333 13.87 -32.20 13.93
CA GLN A 333 14.43 -31.73 15.20
C GLN A 333 14.71 -30.23 15.11
N ILE A 334 13.69 -29.42 15.31
CA ILE A 334 13.85 -27.96 15.42
C ILE A 334 14.48 -27.68 16.78
N PRO A 335 15.62 -26.98 16.85
CA PRO A 335 16.22 -26.62 18.16
C PRO A 335 15.22 -25.83 19.01
N GLU A 336 15.27 -26.04 20.32
CA GLU A 336 14.50 -25.21 21.24
C GLU A 336 14.90 -23.75 21.11
N ALA A 337 13.92 -22.86 21.24
CA ALA A 337 14.15 -21.43 21.20
C ALA A 337 14.54 -20.90 22.58
N GLU A 338 15.43 -19.93 22.58
CA GLU A 338 15.87 -19.22 23.78
C GLU A 338 15.21 -17.83 23.85
N TYR A 339 15.22 -17.24 25.05
CA TYR A 339 14.84 -15.87 25.27
C TYR A 339 15.68 -14.93 24.38
N GLY A 340 15.01 -14.10 23.58
CA GLY A 340 15.66 -13.18 22.65
C GLY A 340 15.85 -13.72 21.23
N ASP A 341 15.62 -15.00 20.97
CA ASP A 341 15.64 -15.55 19.61
C ASP A 341 14.60 -14.87 18.72
N VAL A 342 14.93 -14.68 17.45
CA VAL A 342 14.07 -14.01 16.46
C VAL A 342 13.23 -15.02 15.72
N MET A 343 11.93 -14.74 15.63
CA MET A 343 11.00 -15.44 14.73
C MET A 343 10.45 -14.49 13.67
N THR A 344 10.24 -15.01 12.46
CA THR A 344 9.72 -14.26 11.32
C THR A 344 8.24 -14.55 11.13
N ILE A 345 7.42 -13.52 11.17
CA ILE A 345 5.96 -13.59 11.02
C ILE A 345 5.58 -13.43 9.54
N ILE A 346 6.20 -12.46 8.86
CA ILE A 346 6.13 -12.26 7.40
C ILE A 346 7.56 -12.01 6.92
N GLY A 347 7.94 -12.63 5.81
CA GLY A 347 9.27 -12.49 5.20
C GLY A 347 10.00 -13.81 5.11
N ARG A 348 11.33 -13.72 4.95
CA ARG A 348 12.20 -14.89 4.77
C ARG A 348 13.07 -15.16 5.98
N ASP A 349 13.34 -16.46 6.19
CA ASP A 349 14.33 -16.96 7.12
C ASP A 349 15.02 -18.17 6.45
N GLY A 350 16.29 -18.02 6.05
CA GLY A 350 16.95 -18.98 5.16
C GLY A 350 16.22 -19.09 3.82
N ASP A 351 15.92 -20.33 3.43
CA ASP A 351 15.18 -20.63 2.20
C ASP A 351 13.65 -20.61 2.39
N ALA A 352 13.17 -20.58 3.63
CA ALA A 352 11.75 -20.53 3.95
C ALA A 352 11.17 -19.12 3.84
N GLU A 353 9.91 -19.03 3.44
CA GLU A 353 9.19 -17.78 3.30
C GLU A 353 7.74 -17.90 3.82
N ILE A 354 7.26 -16.85 4.50
CA ILE A 354 5.85 -16.62 4.77
C ILE A 354 5.49 -15.27 4.14
N SER A 355 4.63 -15.30 3.13
CA SER A 355 4.28 -14.11 2.36
C SER A 355 3.04 -13.40 2.92
N ALA A 356 2.88 -12.11 2.58
CA ALA A 356 1.64 -11.38 2.84
C ALA A 356 0.44 -12.01 2.10
N ASP A 357 0.65 -12.63 0.93
CA ASP A 357 -0.39 -13.37 0.18
C ASP A 357 -0.87 -14.61 0.94
N GLU A 358 0.05 -15.33 1.61
CA GLU A 358 -0.30 -16.48 2.46
C GLU A 358 -1.18 -16.04 3.63
N MET A 359 -0.78 -14.96 4.32
CA MET A 359 -1.57 -14.39 5.41
C MET A 359 -2.94 -13.88 4.95
N ALA A 360 -3.00 -13.27 3.77
CA ALA A 360 -4.25 -12.80 3.17
C ALA A 360 -5.21 -13.96 2.89
N ARG A 361 -4.72 -15.05 2.30
CA ARG A 361 -5.55 -16.26 2.07
C ARG A 361 -6.08 -16.86 3.37
N LEU A 362 -5.24 -16.95 4.40
CA LEU A 362 -5.67 -17.43 5.72
C LEU A 362 -6.72 -16.53 6.36
N ARG A 363 -6.69 -15.22 6.12
CA ARG A 363 -7.65 -14.25 6.64
C ARG A 363 -8.93 -14.16 5.79
N GLY A 364 -8.89 -14.56 4.53
CA GLY A 364 -9.97 -14.35 3.56
C GLY A 364 -10.02 -12.89 3.04
N THR A 365 -8.86 -12.28 2.82
CA THR A 365 -8.69 -10.91 2.36
C THR A 365 -7.59 -10.80 1.30
N ILE A 366 -7.11 -9.58 1.02
CA ILE A 366 -6.03 -9.28 0.07
C ILE A 366 -4.74 -8.83 0.78
N ASN A 367 -3.61 -9.00 0.10
CA ASN A 367 -2.29 -8.65 0.64
C ASN A 367 -2.15 -7.17 1.01
N TYR A 368 -2.91 -6.27 0.36
CA TYR A 368 -2.99 -4.84 0.67
C TYR A 368 -3.39 -4.59 2.14
N GLU A 369 -4.46 -5.26 2.60
CA GLU A 369 -4.94 -5.12 3.97
C GLU A 369 -3.90 -5.65 4.96
N VAL A 370 -3.30 -6.79 4.65
CA VAL A 370 -2.31 -7.43 5.54
C VAL A 370 -1.15 -6.50 5.85
N VAL A 371 -0.55 -5.86 4.83
CA VAL A 371 0.62 -4.97 5.06
C VAL A 371 0.23 -3.63 5.69
N CYS A 372 -0.98 -3.12 5.39
CA CYS A 372 -1.47 -1.89 6.00
C CYS A 372 -1.72 -2.02 7.51
N ASP A 373 -2.02 -3.22 8.00
CA ASP A 373 -2.32 -3.46 9.42
C ASP A 373 -1.08 -3.29 10.31
N PHE A 374 0.13 -3.55 9.81
CA PHE A 374 1.39 -3.45 10.57
C PHE A 374 1.96 -2.02 10.66
N GLY A 375 1.11 -1.01 10.81
CA GLY A 375 1.54 0.38 10.65
C GLY A 375 1.84 1.15 11.93
N MET A 376 1.00 1.06 12.96
CA MET A 376 0.92 2.13 13.98
C MET A 376 1.71 1.88 15.27
N ARG A 377 1.88 0.63 15.70
CA ARG A 377 2.52 0.31 16.99
C ARG A 377 3.89 -0.34 16.86
N LEU A 378 4.25 -0.79 15.67
CA LEU A 378 5.53 -1.42 15.40
C LEU A 378 6.52 -0.40 14.84
N ASP A 379 7.70 -0.36 15.45
CA ASP A 379 8.79 0.44 14.92
C ASP A 379 9.24 -0.09 13.56
N LYS A 380 9.55 0.82 12.64
CA LYS A 380 10.06 0.49 11.30
C LYS A 380 11.57 0.61 11.27
N VAL A 381 12.23 -0.45 10.85
CA VAL A 381 13.69 -0.53 10.65
C VAL A 381 13.97 -0.52 9.16
N TYR A 382 14.64 0.50 8.66
CA TYR A 382 14.95 0.68 7.24
C TYR A 382 16.33 0.09 6.92
N LEU A 383 16.35 -0.95 6.06
CA LEU A 383 17.54 -1.71 5.65
C LEU A 383 18.16 -1.15 4.38
#